data_148880102002dc81852ce03076550538
#
_entry.id   148880102002dc81852ce03076550538
#
_cell.length_a   1.000
_cell.length_b   1.000
_cell.length_c   1.000
_cell.angle_alpha   90.00
_cell.angle_beta   90.00
_cell.angle_gamma   90.00
#
_symmetry.space_group_name_H-M   'P 1'
#
loop_
_entity.id
_entity.type
_entity.pdbx_description
1 polymer ?
#
loop_
_entity_poly.entity_id
_entity_poly.type
_entity_poly.pdbx_seq_one_letter_code
_entity_poly.pdbx_strand_id
1 'polypeptide(L)'
;KAVKVTSGSEDDCRRMLRAGQTELIVVVTGTAEKPSYEFRYDPTRPGSVHARNTVNDALERASGRKDLLTTSDKAIQEPGSRYIDFLVPGLIGMGLMGGGVWGVGYAIVDMRIRQVLKRFLGTPMKKHHFVAAMMASRMVFMIPEIIVILLLARVMFGVTNNGSYFSVAVIVLLGAVQFASIGLMIASRARTLEAVAGLMNLTMVPMWIGSGIFFSASRFPDLV
;
A
#
# COMPACT_ATOMS: atom_id res chain seq x y z
N LYS A 1 -15.39 -6.88 22.04
CA LYS A 1 -15.33 -5.39 22.05
C LYS A 1 -16.68 -4.87 22.46
N ALA A 2 -16.75 -3.98 23.44
CA ALA A 2 -18.00 -3.38 23.88
C ALA A 2 -18.58 -2.51 22.75
N VAL A 3 -19.84 -2.73 22.42
CA VAL A 3 -20.58 -1.91 21.45
C VAL A 3 -20.95 -0.60 22.17
N LYS A 4 -20.49 0.52 21.63
CA LYS A 4 -20.87 1.85 22.16
C LYS A 4 -22.23 2.23 21.55
N VAL A 5 -23.25 2.27 22.38
CA VAL A 5 -24.61 2.62 21.95
C VAL A 5 -24.86 4.09 22.30
N THR A 6 -25.40 4.85 21.35
CA THR A 6 -25.83 6.23 21.55
C THR A 6 -27.27 6.34 21.04
N SER A 7 -28.17 6.88 21.86
CA SER A 7 -29.55 7.15 21.45
C SER A 7 -29.65 8.58 20.91
N GLY A 8 -30.44 8.78 19.86
CA GLY A 8 -30.65 10.07 19.25
C GLY A 8 -31.91 10.11 18.38
N SER A 9 -32.23 11.29 17.85
CA SER A 9 -33.31 11.44 16.87
C SER A 9 -32.99 10.69 15.59
N GLU A 10 -33.99 10.25 14.85
CA GLU A 10 -33.82 9.53 13.59
C GLU A 10 -32.99 10.32 12.57
N ASP A 11 -33.24 11.64 12.49
CA ASP A 11 -32.50 12.50 11.56
C ASP A 11 -31.05 12.71 11.97
N ASP A 12 -30.75 12.75 13.26
CA ASP A 12 -29.39 12.81 13.78
C ASP A 12 -28.63 11.52 13.49
N CYS A 13 -29.26 10.38 13.76
CA CYS A 13 -28.68 9.07 13.47
C CYS A 13 -28.38 8.90 11.97
N ARG A 14 -29.30 9.34 11.10
CA ARG A 14 -29.07 9.32 9.63
C ARG A 14 -27.90 10.23 9.21
N ARG A 15 -27.77 11.42 9.82
CA ARG A 15 -26.61 12.29 9.56
C ARG A 15 -25.31 11.64 10.00
N MET A 16 -25.27 11.02 11.18
CA MET A 16 -24.09 10.30 11.69
C MET A 16 -23.71 9.09 10.82
N LEU A 17 -24.70 8.36 10.29
CA LEU A 17 -24.44 7.24 9.37
C LEU A 17 -23.83 7.73 8.05
N ARG A 18 -24.37 8.83 7.47
CA ARG A 18 -23.82 9.45 6.24
C ARG A 18 -22.40 10.00 6.45
N ALA A 19 -22.14 10.57 7.62
CA ALA A 19 -20.82 11.09 8.00
C ALA A 19 -19.81 9.99 8.38
N GLY A 20 -20.22 8.72 8.42
CA GLY A 20 -19.35 7.59 8.81
C GLY A 20 -18.99 7.55 10.30
N GLN A 21 -19.69 8.31 11.13
CA GLN A 21 -19.51 8.36 12.59
C GLN A 21 -20.18 7.18 13.31
N THR A 22 -21.16 6.55 12.67
CA THR A 22 -21.78 5.30 13.13
C THR A 22 -21.85 4.30 12.00
N GLU A 23 -21.77 3.03 12.32
CA GLU A 23 -21.77 1.93 11.35
C GLU A 23 -23.16 1.29 11.20
N LEU A 24 -24.02 1.42 12.22
CA LEU A 24 -25.32 0.79 12.27
C LEU A 24 -26.32 1.68 13.01
N ILE A 25 -27.55 1.73 12.51
CA ILE A 25 -28.71 2.30 13.22
C ILE A 25 -29.67 1.15 13.51
N VAL A 26 -30.13 1.04 14.75
CA VAL A 26 -31.15 0.10 15.17
C VAL A 26 -32.40 0.88 15.53
N VAL A 27 -33.46 0.68 14.76
CA VAL A 27 -34.78 1.27 15.05
C VAL A 27 -35.60 0.22 15.79
N VAL A 28 -36.03 0.55 17.00
CA VAL A 28 -36.85 -0.33 17.81
C VAL A 28 -38.31 0.06 17.59
N THR A 29 -39.11 -0.90 17.09
CA THR A 29 -40.54 -0.75 16.86
C THR A 29 -41.28 -1.85 17.58
N GLY A 30 -42.51 -1.62 17.97
CA GLY A 30 -43.36 -2.62 18.66
C GLY A 30 -43.57 -2.32 20.14
N THR A 31 -44.24 -3.24 20.81
CA THR A 31 -44.62 -3.14 22.25
C THR A 31 -43.52 -3.77 23.11
N ALA A 32 -43.42 -3.38 24.38
CA ALA A 32 -42.41 -3.93 25.32
C ALA A 32 -42.36 -5.47 25.41
N GLU A 33 -43.50 -6.16 25.14
CA GLU A 33 -43.59 -7.61 25.14
C GLU A 33 -43.11 -8.29 23.83
N LYS A 34 -43.15 -7.57 22.70
CA LYS A 34 -42.69 -8.05 21.39
C LYS A 34 -41.93 -6.91 20.65
N PRO A 35 -40.68 -6.62 21.00
CA PRO A 35 -39.89 -5.64 20.29
C PRO A 35 -39.52 -6.16 18.90
N SER A 36 -39.67 -5.33 17.88
CA SER A 36 -39.17 -5.55 16.54
C SER A 36 -37.99 -4.63 16.29
N TYR A 37 -36.90 -5.16 15.76
CA TYR A 37 -35.66 -4.44 15.50
C TYR A 37 -35.48 -4.31 13.99
N GLU A 38 -35.39 -3.07 13.49
CA GLU A 38 -35.05 -2.78 12.09
C GLU A 38 -33.59 -2.26 12.03
N PHE A 39 -32.75 -2.96 11.28
CA PHE A 39 -31.35 -2.59 11.08
C PHE A 39 -31.20 -1.76 9.81
N ARG A 40 -30.69 -0.54 9.95
CA ARG A 40 -30.37 0.36 8.84
C ARG A 40 -28.84 0.55 8.78
N TYR A 41 -28.23 0.04 7.74
CA TYR A 41 -26.76 0.04 7.55
C TYR A 41 -26.43 0.10 6.06
N ASP A 42 -25.17 0.42 5.75
CA ASP A 42 -24.65 0.42 4.40
C ASP A 42 -24.02 -0.96 4.07
N PRO A 43 -24.64 -1.78 3.20
CA PRO A 43 -24.14 -3.11 2.88
C PRO A 43 -22.79 -3.08 2.13
N THR A 44 -22.38 -1.94 1.58
CA THR A 44 -21.09 -1.81 0.87
C THR A 44 -19.92 -1.66 1.81
N ARG A 45 -20.17 -1.37 3.10
CA ARG A 45 -19.13 -1.18 4.13
C ARG A 45 -18.99 -2.47 4.96
N PRO A 46 -17.81 -3.14 4.94
CA PRO A 46 -17.59 -4.35 5.73
C PRO A 46 -17.80 -4.16 7.24
N GLY A 47 -17.46 -2.96 7.77
CA GLY A 47 -17.66 -2.60 9.17
C GLY A 47 -19.14 -2.59 9.56
N SER A 48 -20.00 -2.04 8.70
CA SER A 48 -21.45 -1.97 8.92
C SER A 48 -22.11 -3.36 8.94
N VAL A 49 -21.67 -4.26 8.04
CA VAL A 49 -22.14 -5.64 8.01
C VAL A 49 -21.72 -6.38 9.28
N HIS A 50 -20.46 -6.19 9.72
CA HIS A 50 -19.95 -6.78 10.96
C HIS A 50 -20.71 -6.26 12.19
N ALA A 51 -20.93 -4.95 12.27
CA ALA A 51 -21.70 -4.32 13.36
C ALA A 51 -23.12 -4.87 13.42
N ARG A 52 -23.79 -5.01 12.28
CA ARG A 52 -25.15 -5.59 12.18
C ARG A 52 -25.17 -7.01 12.72
N ASN A 53 -24.25 -7.87 12.32
CA ASN A 53 -24.20 -9.25 12.78
C ASN A 53 -23.92 -9.35 14.29
N THR A 54 -22.96 -8.53 14.80
CA THR A 54 -22.64 -8.50 16.23
C THR A 54 -23.82 -8.05 17.09
N VAL A 55 -24.55 -7.04 16.66
CA VAL A 55 -25.73 -6.53 17.39
C VAL A 55 -26.88 -7.52 17.31
N ASN A 56 -27.11 -8.15 16.14
CA ASN A 56 -28.15 -9.18 15.98
C ASN A 56 -27.89 -10.37 16.91
N ASP A 57 -26.66 -10.88 16.95
CA ASP A 57 -26.29 -11.96 17.86
C ASP A 57 -26.48 -11.58 19.33
N ALA A 58 -26.14 -10.35 19.73
CA ALA A 58 -26.35 -9.87 21.08
C ALA A 58 -27.84 -9.80 21.45
N LEU A 59 -28.67 -9.33 20.53
CA LEU A 59 -30.15 -9.26 20.73
C LEU A 59 -30.77 -10.66 20.78
N GLU A 60 -30.38 -11.59 19.93
CA GLU A 60 -30.84 -12.94 19.92
C GLU A 60 -30.48 -13.71 21.21
N ARG A 61 -29.23 -13.50 21.73
CA ARG A 61 -28.81 -14.03 23.02
C ARG A 61 -29.61 -13.44 24.18
N ALA A 62 -29.90 -12.15 24.14
CA ALA A 62 -30.72 -11.48 25.14
C ALA A 62 -32.20 -11.98 25.11
N SER A 63 -32.69 -12.40 23.95
CA SER A 63 -34.04 -12.99 23.78
C SER A 63 -34.14 -14.47 24.15
N GLY A 64 -33.06 -15.09 24.66
CA GLY A 64 -33.05 -16.45 25.18
C GLY A 64 -32.53 -17.52 24.20
N ARG A 65 -31.94 -17.15 23.07
CA ARG A 65 -31.22 -18.09 22.19
C ARG A 65 -30.07 -18.74 22.98
N LYS A 66 -30.10 -20.06 23.12
CA LYS A 66 -28.97 -20.84 23.64
C LYS A 66 -28.15 -21.36 22.48
N ASP A 67 -26.90 -20.97 22.43
CA ASP A 67 -25.96 -21.53 21.45
C ASP A 67 -25.66 -22.99 21.83
N LEU A 68 -25.99 -23.92 20.92
CA LEU A 68 -25.77 -25.38 21.10
C LEU A 68 -24.27 -25.74 20.99
N LEU A 69 -23.46 -24.85 20.44
CA LEU A 69 -22.03 -25.05 20.25
C LEU A 69 -21.26 -24.00 21.04
N THR A 70 -20.32 -24.44 21.88
CA THR A 70 -19.35 -23.54 22.49
C THR A 70 -18.26 -23.26 21.47
N THR A 71 -18.28 -22.06 20.86
CA THR A 71 -17.23 -21.60 19.95
C THR A 71 -16.18 -20.83 20.74
N SER A 72 -14.92 -21.20 20.55
CA SER A 72 -13.77 -20.45 21.06
C SER A 72 -13.06 -19.81 19.88
N ASP A 73 -13.07 -18.48 19.82
CA ASP A 73 -12.32 -17.73 18.82
C ASP A 73 -10.88 -17.61 19.27
N LYS A 74 -9.99 -18.38 18.64
CA LYS A 74 -8.56 -18.21 18.79
C LYS A 74 -8.05 -17.34 17.65
N ALA A 75 -7.79 -16.06 17.92
CA ALA A 75 -7.15 -15.18 16.96
C ALA A 75 -5.71 -15.68 16.71
N ILE A 76 -5.50 -16.26 15.54
CA ILE A 76 -4.17 -16.66 15.09
C ILE A 76 -3.56 -15.43 14.42
N GLN A 77 -2.60 -14.81 15.08
CA GLN A 77 -1.76 -13.75 14.48
C GLN A 77 -0.48 -14.41 13.97
N GLU A 78 -0.54 -14.94 12.77
CA GLU A 78 0.69 -15.42 12.13
C GLU A 78 1.51 -14.22 11.59
N PRO A 79 2.85 -14.25 11.76
CA PRO A 79 3.72 -13.27 11.12
C PRO A 79 3.50 -13.28 9.61
N GLY A 80 3.21 -12.11 9.03
CA GLY A 80 2.89 -11.99 7.59
C GLY A 80 1.40 -11.87 7.26
N SER A 81 0.49 -12.08 8.22
CA SER A 81 -0.96 -11.95 7.98
C SER A 81 -1.48 -10.50 8.06
N ARG A 82 -0.69 -9.58 8.62
CA ARG A 82 -1.07 -8.18 8.74
C ARG A 82 -0.84 -7.43 7.43
N TYR A 83 -1.74 -6.51 7.09
CA TYR A 83 -1.60 -5.67 5.90
C TYR A 83 -0.23 -4.96 5.84
N ILE A 84 0.31 -4.55 6.99
CA ILE A 84 1.61 -3.88 7.08
C ILE A 84 2.78 -4.79 6.65
N ASP A 85 2.69 -6.09 6.90
CA ASP A 85 3.74 -7.04 6.53
C ASP A 85 3.82 -7.21 4.99
N PHE A 86 2.71 -6.98 4.30
CA PHE A 86 2.63 -6.92 2.84
C PHE A 86 3.05 -5.53 2.31
N LEU A 87 2.68 -4.47 3.00
CA LEU A 87 2.91 -3.10 2.56
C LEU A 87 4.41 -2.74 2.56
N VAL A 88 5.18 -3.19 3.56
CA VAL A 88 6.61 -2.85 3.70
C VAL A 88 7.45 -3.29 2.50
N PRO A 89 7.40 -4.55 2.02
CA PRO A 89 8.08 -4.95 0.79
C PRO A 89 7.62 -4.14 -0.43
N GLY A 90 6.33 -3.82 -0.49
CA GLY A 90 5.76 -2.99 -1.54
C GLY A 90 6.34 -1.58 -1.57
N LEU A 91 6.51 -0.94 -0.40
CA LEU A 91 7.15 0.37 -0.28
C LEU A 91 8.61 0.35 -0.71
N ILE A 92 9.36 -0.70 -0.35
CA ILE A 92 10.74 -0.89 -0.82
C ILE A 92 10.76 -0.99 -2.35
N GLY A 93 9.91 -1.82 -2.94
CA GLY A 93 9.80 -1.94 -4.40
C GLY A 93 9.45 -0.63 -5.10
N MET A 94 8.52 0.15 -4.52
CA MET A 94 8.13 1.47 -5.03
C MET A 94 9.30 2.48 -4.93
N GLY A 95 10.04 2.48 -3.83
CA GLY A 95 11.25 3.29 -3.65
C GLY A 95 12.33 2.94 -4.68
N LEU A 96 12.57 1.64 -4.91
CA LEU A 96 13.50 1.14 -5.93
C LEU A 96 13.12 1.64 -7.33
N MET A 97 11.85 1.47 -7.71
CA MET A 97 11.36 1.88 -9.01
C MET A 97 11.43 3.40 -9.18
N GLY A 98 10.89 4.16 -8.22
CA GLY A 98 10.93 5.62 -8.26
C GLY A 98 12.36 6.14 -8.31
N GLY A 99 13.19 5.72 -7.38
CA GLY A 99 14.58 6.13 -7.31
C GLY A 99 15.43 5.70 -8.49
N GLY A 100 15.22 4.51 -9.03
CA GLY A 100 15.92 4.04 -10.22
C GLY A 100 15.53 4.80 -11.48
N VAL A 101 14.23 4.83 -11.79
CA VAL A 101 13.72 5.45 -13.02
C VAL A 101 13.90 6.99 -12.98
N TRP A 102 13.39 7.65 -11.93
CA TRP A 102 13.51 9.10 -11.81
C TRP A 102 14.92 9.57 -11.47
N GLY A 103 15.58 8.91 -10.52
CA GLY A 103 16.91 9.33 -10.06
C GLY A 103 17.95 9.31 -11.15
N VAL A 104 17.97 8.28 -12.00
CA VAL A 104 18.93 8.18 -13.09
C VAL A 104 18.43 8.88 -14.34
N GLY A 105 17.18 8.60 -14.75
CA GLY A 105 16.69 9.09 -16.03
C GLY A 105 16.51 10.61 -16.07
N TYR A 106 15.88 11.20 -15.03
CA TYR A 106 15.70 12.64 -14.95
C TYR A 106 17.04 13.38 -14.87
N ALA A 107 17.95 12.87 -14.03
CA ALA A 107 19.29 13.48 -13.88
C ALA A 107 20.06 13.51 -15.21
N ILE A 108 19.97 12.48 -16.03
CA ILE A 108 20.66 12.45 -17.33
C ILE A 108 20.08 13.48 -18.29
N VAL A 109 18.75 13.62 -18.35
CA VAL A 109 18.10 14.60 -19.22
C VAL A 109 18.42 16.03 -18.73
N ASP A 110 18.38 16.30 -17.42
CA ASP A 110 18.75 17.58 -16.83
C ASP A 110 20.21 17.95 -17.17
N MET A 111 21.15 17.03 -16.98
CA MET A 111 22.55 17.25 -17.37
C MET A 111 22.71 17.45 -18.88
N ARG A 112 21.88 16.84 -19.70
CA ARG A 112 21.89 17.06 -21.16
C ARG A 112 21.43 18.48 -21.51
N ILE A 113 20.34 18.95 -20.92
CA ILE A 113 19.76 20.28 -21.15
C ILE A 113 20.75 21.35 -20.65
N ARG A 114 21.34 21.17 -19.49
CA ARG A 114 22.37 22.09 -18.94
C ARG A 114 23.70 21.97 -19.62
N GLN A 115 23.82 21.17 -20.70
CA GLN A 115 25.05 20.92 -21.46
C GLN A 115 26.23 20.38 -20.65
N VAL A 116 26.00 19.93 -19.42
CA VAL A 116 27.02 19.31 -18.55
C VAL A 116 27.55 18.03 -19.20
N LEU A 117 26.68 17.26 -19.83
CA LEU A 117 27.03 16.01 -20.51
C LEU A 117 28.05 16.24 -21.64
N LYS A 118 27.97 17.38 -22.35
CA LYS A 118 28.97 17.76 -23.39
C LYS A 118 30.35 18.01 -22.80
N ARG A 119 30.41 18.60 -21.60
CA ARG A 119 31.68 18.83 -20.90
C ARG A 119 32.36 17.53 -20.50
N PHE A 120 31.57 16.54 -20.03
CA PHE A 120 32.09 15.21 -19.74
C PHE A 120 32.60 14.49 -20.98
N LEU A 121 31.93 14.65 -22.13
CA LEU A 121 32.38 14.05 -23.40
C LEU A 121 33.68 14.69 -23.92
N GLY A 122 34.03 15.90 -23.49
CA GLY A 122 35.32 16.56 -23.77
C GLY A 122 36.48 16.06 -22.92
N THR A 123 36.21 15.26 -21.90
CA THR A 123 37.25 14.62 -21.07
C THR A 123 37.65 13.26 -21.66
N PRO A 124 38.83 12.71 -21.36
CA PRO A 124 39.28 11.40 -21.84
C PRO A 124 38.55 10.23 -21.18
N MET A 125 37.40 10.47 -20.50
CA MET A 125 36.61 9.50 -19.79
C MET A 125 35.76 8.67 -20.76
N LYS A 126 35.80 7.36 -20.59
CA LYS A 126 34.96 6.45 -21.40
C LYS A 126 33.49 6.57 -20.98
N LYS A 127 32.56 6.56 -21.95
CA LYS A 127 31.10 6.73 -21.73
C LYS A 127 30.52 5.75 -20.71
N HIS A 128 30.99 4.49 -20.69
CA HIS A 128 30.51 3.50 -19.74
C HIS A 128 30.91 3.79 -18.30
N HIS A 129 32.03 4.48 -18.04
CA HIS A 129 32.40 4.92 -16.69
C HIS A 129 31.41 5.93 -16.14
N PHE A 130 30.91 6.85 -16.98
CA PHE A 130 29.87 7.80 -16.58
C PHE A 130 28.57 7.09 -16.19
N VAL A 131 28.09 6.16 -17.04
CA VAL A 131 26.88 5.39 -16.75
C VAL A 131 27.06 4.55 -15.48
N ALA A 132 28.19 3.87 -15.34
CA ALA A 132 28.49 3.07 -14.15
C ALA A 132 28.55 3.93 -12.88
N ALA A 133 29.13 5.15 -12.94
CA ALA A 133 29.17 6.07 -11.82
C ALA A 133 27.76 6.55 -11.41
N MET A 134 26.88 6.83 -12.38
CA MET A 134 25.49 7.19 -12.11
C MET A 134 24.71 6.05 -11.42
N MET A 135 24.87 4.82 -11.90
CA MET A 135 24.27 3.65 -11.27
C MET A 135 24.84 3.41 -9.87
N ALA A 136 26.16 3.47 -9.70
CA ALA A 136 26.82 3.29 -8.41
C ALA A 136 26.38 4.36 -7.40
N SER A 137 26.29 5.63 -7.81
CA SER A 137 25.77 6.70 -6.97
C SER A 137 24.37 6.38 -6.47
N ARG A 138 23.47 5.92 -7.35
CA ARG A 138 22.11 5.54 -6.94
C ARG A 138 22.10 4.38 -5.95
N MET A 139 22.95 3.37 -6.14
CA MET A 139 23.05 2.25 -5.20
C MET A 139 23.50 2.72 -3.81
N VAL A 140 24.45 3.67 -3.74
CA VAL A 140 24.91 4.22 -2.46
C VAL A 140 23.79 4.94 -1.72
N PHE A 141 22.98 5.74 -2.41
CA PHE A 141 21.84 6.44 -1.79
C PHE A 141 20.69 5.51 -1.40
N MET A 142 20.54 4.39 -2.08
CA MET A 142 19.49 3.42 -1.79
C MET A 142 19.72 2.63 -0.49
N ILE A 143 20.99 2.41 -0.12
CA ILE A 143 21.32 1.68 1.11
C ILE A 143 20.69 2.32 2.35
N PRO A 144 20.92 3.63 2.65
CA PRO A 144 20.29 4.27 3.80
C PRO A 144 18.75 4.33 3.67
N GLU A 145 18.21 4.50 2.46
CA GLU A 145 16.75 4.50 2.22
C GLU A 145 16.10 3.19 2.70
N ILE A 146 16.67 2.05 2.32
CA ILE A 146 16.15 0.73 2.71
C ILE A 146 16.36 0.48 4.21
N ILE A 147 17.51 0.85 4.75
CA ILE A 147 17.78 0.71 6.19
C ILE A 147 16.74 1.48 6.99
N VAL A 148 16.43 2.72 6.59
CA VAL A 148 15.42 3.55 7.27
C VAL A 148 14.03 2.90 7.18
N ILE A 149 13.61 2.41 6.00
CA ILE A 149 12.31 1.74 5.84
C ILE A 149 12.23 0.49 6.72
N LEU A 150 13.24 -0.37 6.71
CA LEU A 150 13.27 -1.59 7.51
C LEU A 150 13.31 -1.29 9.01
N LEU A 151 14.07 -0.27 9.41
CA LEU A 151 14.16 0.17 10.82
C LEU A 151 12.80 0.70 11.29
N LEU A 152 12.15 1.57 10.53
CA LEU A 152 10.82 2.10 10.85
C LEU A 152 9.78 0.99 10.90
N ALA A 153 9.80 0.07 9.94
CA ALA A 153 8.90 -1.08 9.92
C ALA A 153 9.06 -1.94 11.19
N ARG A 154 10.30 -2.15 11.64
CA ARG A 154 10.59 -2.92 12.85
C ARG A 154 10.20 -2.18 14.12
N VAL A 155 10.56 -0.89 14.24
CA VAL A 155 10.36 -0.11 15.48
C VAL A 155 8.90 0.28 15.66
N MET A 156 8.24 0.74 14.62
CA MET A 156 6.85 1.24 14.73
C MET A 156 5.80 0.14 14.62
N PHE A 157 6.05 -0.88 13.79
CA PHE A 157 5.05 -1.90 13.47
C PHE A 157 5.43 -3.31 13.94
N GLY A 158 6.64 -3.49 14.47
CA GLY A 158 7.12 -4.80 14.92
C GLY A 158 7.22 -5.82 13.76
N VAL A 159 7.39 -5.35 12.52
CA VAL A 159 7.57 -6.24 11.36
C VAL A 159 8.94 -6.89 11.46
N THR A 160 8.95 -8.22 11.46
CA THR A 160 10.18 -9.02 11.48
C THR A 160 10.40 -9.66 10.12
N ASN A 161 11.63 -9.59 9.63
CA ASN A 161 12.02 -10.32 8.44
C ASN A 161 12.30 -11.78 8.83
N ASN A 162 11.46 -12.70 8.39
CA ASN A 162 11.65 -14.14 8.64
C ASN A 162 12.62 -14.79 7.63
N GLY A 163 13.08 -14.03 6.63
CA GLY A 163 14.01 -14.47 5.59
C GLY A 163 15.44 -13.98 5.82
N SER A 164 16.32 -14.31 4.86
CA SER A 164 17.70 -13.84 4.86
C SER A 164 17.82 -12.39 4.41
N TYR A 165 18.45 -11.54 5.21
CA TYR A 165 18.77 -10.16 4.81
C TYR A 165 19.72 -10.12 3.59
N PHE A 166 20.53 -11.15 3.38
CA PHE A 166 21.37 -11.27 2.20
C PHE A 166 20.53 -11.42 0.93
N SER A 167 19.49 -12.24 0.94
CA SER A 167 18.55 -12.38 -0.19
C SER A 167 17.84 -11.06 -0.49
N VAL A 168 17.43 -10.32 0.55
CA VAL A 168 16.84 -8.98 0.37
C VAL A 168 17.84 -8.05 -0.30
N ALA A 169 19.10 -8.02 0.16
CA ALA A 169 20.14 -7.18 -0.43
C ALA A 169 20.39 -7.50 -1.91
N VAL A 170 20.44 -8.78 -2.27
CA VAL A 170 20.64 -9.21 -3.66
C VAL A 170 19.46 -8.78 -4.55
N ILE A 171 18.22 -9.02 -4.11
CA ILE A 171 17.02 -8.62 -4.87
C ILE A 171 16.98 -7.10 -5.06
N VAL A 172 17.29 -6.36 -4.01
CA VAL A 172 17.34 -4.91 -4.03
C VAL A 172 18.40 -4.39 -5.01
N LEU A 173 19.59 -4.97 -5.02
CA LEU A 173 20.66 -4.61 -5.96
C LEU A 173 20.25 -4.88 -7.40
N LEU A 174 19.70 -6.05 -7.68
CA LEU A 174 19.21 -6.41 -9.02
C LEU A 174 18.09 -5.46 -9.47
N GLY A 175 17.12 -5.17 -8.59
CA GLY A 175 16.04 -4.23 -8.86
C GLY A 175 16.56 -2.81 -9.14
N ALA A 176 17.55 -2.34 -8.38
CA ALA A 176 18.16 -1.04 -8.61
C ALA A 176 18.81 -0.93 -9.99
N VAL A 177 19.58 -1.93 -10.39
CA VAL A 177 20.22 -1.96 -11.73
C VAL A 177 19.14 -1.99 -12.81
N GLN A 178 18.12 -2.82 -12.64
CA GLN A 178 17.02 -2.94 -13.59
C GLN A 178 16.28 -1.61 -13.77
N PHE A 179 15.83 -0.98 -12.69
CA PHE A 179 15.08 0.28 -12.77
C PHE A 179 15.93 1.47 -13.23
N ALA A 180 17.21 1.50 -12.83
CA ALA A 180 18.14 2.49 -13.35
C ALA A 180 18.38 2.33 -14.87
N SER A 181 18.41 1.10 -15.37
CA SER A 181 18.54 0.81 -16.80
C SER A 181 17.30 1.23 -17.59
N ILE A 182 16.09 1.03 -17.04
CA ILE A 182 14.84 1.52 -17.62
C ILE A 182 14.85 3.05 -17.66
N GLY A 183 15.23 3.71 -16.57
CA GLY A 183 15.38 5.16 -16.51
C GLY A 183 16.36 5.71 -17.56
N LEU A 184 17.50 5.03 -17.73
CA LEU A 184 18.48 5.38 -18.76
C LEU A 184 17.93 5.20 -20.18
N MET A 185 17.19 4.12 -20.43
CA MET A 185 16.54 3.85 -21.71
C MET A 185 15.54 4.95 -22.06
N ILE A 186 14.68 5.36 -21.12
CA ILE A 186 13.71 6.45 -21.31
C ILE A 186 14.46 7.77 -21.56
N ALA A 187 15.49 8.07 -20.75
CA ALA A 187 16.31 9.27 -20.88
C ALA A 187 17.03 9.35 -22.23
N SER A 188 17.36 8.23 -22.84
CA SER A 188 18.00 8.19 -24.16
C SER A 188 17.13 8.82 -25.25
N ARG A 189 15.81 8.69 -25.16
CA ARG A 189 14.81 9.17 -26.13
C ARG A 189 14.29 10.57 -25.82
N ALA A 190 14.18 10.95 -24.55
CA ALA A 190 13.62 12.22 -24.12
C ALA A 190 14.59 13.38 -24.36
N ARG A 191 14.08 14.51 -24.87
CA ARG A 191 14.87 15.74 -25.13
C ARG A 191 14.54 16.88 -24.18
N THR A 192 13.40 16.83 -23.49
CA THR A 192 12.93 17.84 -22.53
C THR A 192 12.60 17.19 -21.20
N LEU A 193 12.54 17.99 -20.12
CA LEU A 193 12.18 17.48 -18.78
C LEU A 193 10.71 17.03 -18.73
N GLU A 194 9.82 17.73 -19.44
CA GLU A 194 8.41 17.38 -19.53
C GLU A 194 8.22 16.04 -20.26
N ALA A 195 8.94 15.84 -21.35
CA ALA A 195 8.87 14.58 -22.12
C ALA A 195 9.39 13.40 -21.31
N VAL A 196 10.50 13.56 -20.56
CA VAL A 196 11.01 12.48 -19.72
C VAL A 196 10.05 12.17 -18.58
N ALA A 197 9.48 13.19 -17.93
CA ALA A 197 8.51 13.01 -16.87
C ALA A 197 7.24 12.28 -17.36
N GLY A 198 6.72 12.65 -18.53
CA GLY A 198 5.58 11.99 -19.15
C GLY A 198 5.85 10.51 -19.48
N LEU A 199 7.02 10.22 -20.08
CA LEU A 199 7.41 8.85 -20.40
C LEU A 199 7.66 7.98 -19.15
N MET A 200 8.24 8.57 -18.09
CA MET A 200 8.43 7.88 -16.82
C MET A 200 7.10 7.52 -16.19
N ASN A 201 6.16 8.47 -16.11
CA ASN A 201 4.83 8.21 -15.58
C ASN A 201 4.08 7.16 -16.41
N LEU A 202 4.15 7.25 -17.75
CA LEU A 202 3.55 6.26 -18.63
C LEU A 202 4.09 4.84 -18.41
N THR A 203 5.37 4.71 -18.06
CA THR A 203 6.00 3.42 -17.76
C THR A 203 5.69 2.96 -16.34
N MET A 204 5.73 3.87 -15.36
CA MET A 204 5.59 3.51 -13.93
C MET A 204 4.16 3.19 -13.54
N VAL A 205 3.15 3.91 -14.07
CA VAL A 205 1.74 3.71 -13.69
C VAL A 205 1.25 2.29 -13.98
N PRO A 206 1.45 1.72 -15.20
CA PRO A 206 1.10 0.32 -15.45
C PRO A 206 1.84 -0.67 -14.55
N MET A 207 3.12 -0.40 -14.26
CA MET A 207 3.92 -1.24 -13.38
C MET A 207 3.40 -1.20 -11.93
N TRP A 208 2.94 -0.06 -11.42
CA TRP A 208 2.32 0.04 -10.10
C TRP A 208 1.02 -0.75 -10.02
N ILE A 209 0.17 -0.62 -11.04
CA ILE A 209 -1.10 -1.34 -11.08
C ILE A 209 -0.86 -2.85 -11.15
N GLY A 210 0.06 -3.30 -12.03
CA GLY A 210 0.36 -4.70 -12.24
C GLY A 210 1.24 -5.35 -11.16
N SER A 211 1.90 -4.54 -10.29
CA SER A 211 2.81 -5.07 -9.26
C SER A 211 2.11 -5.76 -8.10
N GLY A 212 0.79 -5.61 -7.96
CA GLY A 212 0.05 -6.13 -6.82
C GLY A 212 0.25 -5.38 -5.50
N ILE A 213 1.04 -4.30 -5.46
CA ILE A 213 1.32 -3.53 -4.23
C ILE A 213 0.04 -2.92 -3.64
N PHE A 214 -0.84 -2.41 -4.49
CA PHE A 214 -2.10 -1.76 -4.08
C PHE A 214 -3.30 -2.69 -4.13
N PHE A 215 -3.29 -3.67 -5.01
CA PHE A 215 -4.38 -4.61 -5.21
C PHE A 215 -3.83 -6.03 -5.11
N SER A 216 -4.46 -6.88 -4.28
CA SER A 216 -4.04 -8.27 -4.21
C SER A 216 -4.24 -8.95 -5.57
N ALA A 217 -3.25 -9.72 -6.02
CA ALA A 217 -3.28 -10.42 -7.30
C ALA A 217 -4.51 -11.34 -7.46
N SER A 218 -5.11 -11.80 -6.34
CA SER A 218 -6.33 -12.61 -6.33
C SER A 218 -7.59 -11.90 -6.82
N ARG A 219 -7.53 -10.59 -7.05
CA ARG A 219 -8.66 -9.80 -7.59
C ARG A 219 -8.55 -9.53 -9.10
N PHE A 220 -7.46 -9.93 -9.72
CA PHE A 220 -7.34 -9.84 -11.16
C PHE A 220 -8.06 -11.02 -11.82
N PRO A 221 -8.71 -10.83 -12.99
CA PRO A 221 -9.26 -11.93 -13.78
C PRO A 221 -8.13 -12.90 -14.19
N ASP A 222 -8.45 -14.19 -14.27
CA ASP A 222 -7.49 -15.26 -14.62
C ASP A 222 -6.80 -15.12 -15.99
N LEU A 223 -6.99 -13.99 -16.67
CA LEU A 223 -6.45 -13.67 -18.00
C LEU A 223 -5.25 -12.70 -17.98
N VAL A 224 -4.72 -12.33 -16.80
CA VAL A 224 -3.57 -11.42 -16.69
C VAL A 224 -2.41 -12.08 -15.98
#